data_3ad6ef8fa6371c828f78aa75e680e037
#
_entry.id   3ad6ef8fa6371c828f78aa75e680e037
#
_cell.length_a   1.000
_cell.length_b   1.000
_cell.length_c   1.000
_cell.angle_alpha   90.00
_cell.angle_beta   90.00
_cell.angle_gamma   90.00
#
_symmetry.space_group_name_H-M   'P 1'
#
loop_
_entity.id
_entity.type
_entity.pdbx_description
1 polymer ?
#
loop_
_entity_poly.entity_id
_entity_poly.type
_entity_poly.pdbx_seq_one_letter_code
_entity_poly.pdbx_strand_id
1 'polypeptide(L)'
;MHEQISTPIPPTGPKTKKPLDIVVKVALGVFVGSFALIWGGMYLSRPDRSIPPYTVGAQSGHIVTTDVPRGTTDEEIESLVKRFRKVAHQTHDFARMKIYPTTPGDPGGPYKQIMIYVFDDHGWTDPEVLAKYMAGDAAVIKDYARAMRGYYRLQDQDEEGGIGPILQNGQVPNDTRILFKSRVTDPLPVEAEAEQGISISPL
;
A
#
# COMPACT_ATOMS: atom_id res chain seq x y z
N MET A 1 61.20 -68.24 -13.97
CA MET A 1 60.59 -67.65 -15.20
C MET A 1 59.16 -67.22 -14.76
N HIS A 2 58.96 -65.93 -14.49
CA HIS A 2 57.65 -65.36 -14.18
C HIS A 2 57.30 -64.43 -15.33
N GLU A 3 56.32 -64.86 -16.11
CA GLU A 3 55.80 -64.13 -17.26
C GLU A 3 54.75 -63.08 -16.72
N GLN A 4 55.08 -61.79 -16.81
CA GLN A 4 54.18 -60.73 -16.48
C GLN A 4 53.21 -60.47 -17.61
N ILE A 5 51.95 -60.80 -17.35
CA ILE A 5 50.85 -60.52 -18.26
C ILE A 5 50.50 -59.04 -18.10
N SER A 6 50.88 -58.20 -19.06
CA SER A 6 50.46 -56.82 -19.15
C SER A 6 49.01 -56.71 -19.64
N THR A 7 48.09 -56.32 -18.78
CA THR A 7 46.70 -55.97 -19.15
C THR A 7 46.69 -54.65 -19.90
N PRO A 8 46.03 -54.53 -21.07
CA PRO A 8 45.94 -53.28 -21.79
C PRO A 8 44.93 -52.33 -21.13
N ILE A 9 45.37 -51.08 -20.87
CA ILE A 9 44.54 -49.97 -20.37
C ILE A 9 43.60 -49.57 -21.52
N PRO A 10 42.27 -49.53 -21.31
CA PRO A 10 41.32 -49.04 -22.32
C PRO A 10 41.53 -47.52 -22.55
N PRO A 11 41.46 -47.02 -23.79
CA PRO A 11 41.63 -45.61 -24.08
C PRO A 11 40.43 -44.80 -23.54
N THR A 12 40.70 -43.90 -22.65
CA THR A 12 39.75 -42.89 -22.17
C THR A 12 39.57 -41.84 -23.26
N GLY A 13 38.70 -42.10 -24.24
CA GLY A 13 38.32 -41.12 -25.24
C GLY A 13 37.49 -39.98 -24.59
N PRO A 14 37.59 -38.75 -25.10
CA PRO A 14 36.82 -37.62 -24.60
C PRO A 14 35.34 -37.91 -24.75
N LYS A 15 34.59 -37.85 -23.61
CA LYS A 15 33.13 -37.98 -23.59
C LYS A 15 32.50 -36.82 -24.34
N THR A 16 32.12 -37.03 -25.59
CA THR A 16 31.35 -36.09 -26.38
C THR A 16 30.00 -35.86 -25.72
N LYS A 17 29.77 -34.63 -25.25
CA LYS A 17 28.48 -34.23 -24.69
C LYS A 17 27.43 -34.33 -25.78
N LYS A 18 26.49 -35.26 -25.66
CA LYS A 18 25.36 -35.39 -26.60
C LYS A 18 24.58 -34.08 -26.60
N PRO A 19 24.24 -33.50 -27.77
CA PRO A 19 23.42 -32.30 -27.82
C PRO A 19 22.06 -32.60 -27.14
N LEU A 20 21.61 -31.70 -26.27
CA LEU A 20 20.29 -31.81 -25.64
C LEU A 20 19.21 -31.93 -26.72
N ASP A 21 18.36 -32.95 -26.58
CA ASP A 21 17.22 -33.18 -27.45
C ASP A 21 16.31 -31.89 -27.48
N ILE A 22 15.74 -31.60 -28.64
CA ILE A 22 14.91 -30.44 -28.88
C ILE A 22 13.74 -30.38 -27.91
N VAL A 23 13.19 -31.53 -27.52
CA VAL A 23 12.11 -31.68 -26.55
C VAL A 23 12.53 -31.15 -25.16
N VAL A 24 13.77 -31.47 -24.74
CA VAL A 24 14.33 -31.03 -23.48
C VAL A 24 14.57 -29.50 -23.49
N LYS A 25 15.01 -28.95 -24.62
CA LYS A 25 15.19 -27.50 -24.76
C LYS A 25 13.87 -26.75 -24.69
N VAL A 26 12.83 -27.26 -25.35
CA VAL A 26 11.48 -26.66 -25.29
C VAL A 26 10.89 -26.77 -23.89
N ALA A 27 10.99 -27.94 -23.24
CA ALA A 27 10.51 -28.12 -21.87
C ALA A 27 11.20 -27.18 -20.88
N LEU A 28 12.53 -27.01 -21.03
CA LEU A 28 13.30 -26.09 -20.20
C LEU A 28 12.88 -24.63 -20.46
N GLY A 29 12.64 -24.25 -21.72
CA GLY A 29 12.18 -22.92 -22.10
C GLY A 29 10.81 -22.61 -21.51
N VAL A 30 9.85 -23.53 -21.56
CA VAL A 30 8.52 -23.39 -20.96
C VAL A 30 8.63 -23.28 -19.42
N PHE A 31 9.47 -24.11 -18.81
CA PHE A 31 9.68 -24.09 -17.37
C PHE A 31 10.26 -22.75 -16.89
N VAL A 32 11.33 -22.27 -17.52
CA VAL A 32 11.98 -21.00 -17.19
C VAL A 32 11.02 -19.82 -17.46
N GLY A 33 10.28 -19.86 -18.58
CA GLY A 33 9.30 -18.84 -18.93
C GLY A 33 8.16 -18.76 -17.91
N SER A 34 7.61 -19.90 -17.50
CA SER A 34 6.57 -19.96 -16.47
C SER A 34 7.08 -19.43 -15.12
N PHE A 35 8.31 -19.79 -14.75
CA PHE A 35 8.91 -19.32 -13.51
C PHE A 35 9.15 -17.81 -13.52
N ALA A 36 9.60 -17.27 -14.64
CA ALA A 36 9.80 -15.84 -14.83
C ALA A 36 8.47 -15.07 -14.75
N LEU A 37 7.38 -15.60 -15.31
CA LEU A 37 6.04 -15.00 -15.23
C LEU A 37 5.51 -15.02 -13.80
N ILE A 38 5.67 -16.12 -13.06
CA ILE A 38 5.24 -16.22 -11.66
C ILE A 38 6.03 -15.23 -10.79
N TRP A 39 7.36 -15.24 -10.92
CA TRP A 39 8.22 -14.34 -10.14
C TRP A 39 8.01 -12.87 -10.51
N GLY A 40 7.86 -12.56 -11.80
CA GLY A 40 7.52 -11.22 -12.28
C GLY A 40 6.18 -10.76 -11.74
N GLY A 41 5.15 -11.62 -11.78
CA GLY A 41 3.84 -11.34 -11.20
C GLY A 41 3.90 -11.10 -9.69
N MET A 42 4.62 -11.94 -8.95
CA MET A 42 4.83 -11.75 -7.50
C MET A 42 5.61 -10.47 -7.18
N TYR A 43 6.59 -10.11 -8.00
CA TYR A 43 7.36 -8.89 -7.82
C TYR A 43 6.50 -7.64 -8.05
N LEU A 44 5.70 -7.62 -9.11
CA LEU A 44 4.77 -6.53 -9.44
C LEU A 44 3.59 -6.43 -8.45
N SER A 45 3.23 -7.56 -7.82
CA SER A 45 2.14 -7.63 -6.82
C SER A 45 2.61 -7.37 -5.38
N ARG A 46 3.88 -7.02 -5.18
CA ARG A 46 4.37 -6.71 -3.83
C ARG A 46 3.58 -5.54 -3.27
N PRO A 47 3.00 -5.66 -2.06
CA PRO A 47 2.34 -4.54 -1.42
C PRO A 47 3.34 -3.39 -1.24
N ASP A 48 2.85 -2.19 -1.44
CA ASP A 48 3.62 -0.97 -1.21
C ASP A 48 4.02 -0.92 0.27
N ARG A 49 5.29 -1.18 0.55
CA ARG A 49 5.83 -1.19 1.92
C ARG A 49 6.10 0.23 2.45
N SER A 50 5.85 1.25 1.65
CA SER A 50 5.97 2.64 2.07
C SER A 50 4.84 3.08 3.00
N ILE A 51 3.76 2.31 3.07
CA ILE A 51 2.62 2.57 3.95
C ILE A 51 2.50 1.45 5.00
N PRO A 52 2.06 1.77 6.22
CA PRO A 52 1.78 0.75 7.23
C PRO A 52 0.63 -0.15 6.77
N PRO A 53 0.58 -1.42 7.22
CA PRO A 53 -0.60 -2.24 7.01
C PRO A 53 -1.79 -1.57 7.70
N TYR A 54 -2.93 -1.55 7.05
CA TYR A 54 -4.16 -0.99 7.60
C TYR A 54 -5.35 -1.89 7.30
N THR A 55 -6.39 -1.78 8.12
CA THR A 55 -7.68 -2.43 7.92
C THR A 55 -8.76 -1.37 7.80
N VAL A 56 -9.70 -1.57 6.88
CA VAL A 56 -10.89 -0.71 6.79
C VAL A 56 -11.95 -1.26 7.73
N GLY A 57 -12.40 -0.44 8.65
CA GLY A 57 -13.42 -0.74 9.63
C GLY A 57 -14.81 -0.29 9.18
N ALA A 58 -15.51 0.45 10.03
CA ALA A 58 -16.84 0.97 9.73
C ALA A 58 -16.84 1.99 8.61
N GLN A 59 -17.89 1.95 7.80
CA GLN A 59 -18.17 2.92 6.75
C GLN A 59 -19.63 3.37 6.88
N SER A 60 -19.85 4.69 6.91
CA SER A 60 -21.19 5.27 7.02
C SER A 60 -21.28 6.55 6.19
N GLY A 61 -22.05 6.54 5.12
CA GLY A 61 -22.08 7.64 4.16
C GLY A 61 -20.69 7.92 3.59
N HIS A 62 -20.26 9.16 3.72
CA HIS A 62 -18.93 9.61 3.28
C HIS A 62 -17.81 9.40 4.33
N ILE A 63 -18.14 8.82 5.48
CA ILE A 63 -17.16 8.59 6.57
C ILE A 63 -16.70 7.16 6.55
N VAL A 64 -15.39 6.99 6.65
CA VAL A 64 -14.68 5.71 6.66
C VAL A 64 -13.71 5.70 7.83
N THR A 65 -13.68 4.60 8.58
CA THR A 65 -12.69 4.39 9.63
C THR A 65 -11.66 3.37 9.17
N THR A 66 -10.42 3.62 9.52
CA THR A 66 -9.31 2.68 9.27
C THR A 66 -8.51 2.50 10.55
N ASP A 67 -8.02 1.30 10.79
CA ASP A 67 -7.09 1.03 11.87
C ASP A 67 -5.73 0.58 11.34
N VAL A 68 -4.70 0.96 12.07
CA VAL A 68 -3.31 0.56 11.86
C VAL A 68 -2.83 -0.20 13.11
N PRO A 69 -1.77 -1.01 13.03
CA PRO A 69 -1.22 -1.68 14.20
C PRO A 69 -0.85 -0.70 15.30
N ARG A 70 -1.04 -1.12 16.57
CA ARG A 70 -0.56 -0.36 17.72
C ARG A 70 0.94 -0.14 17.62
N GLY A 71 1.38 1.08 17.89
CA GLY A 71 2.79 1.47 17.78
C GLY A 71 3.22 1.93 16.40
N THR A 72 2.30 2.03 15.43
CA THR A 72 2.56 2.74 14.16
C THR A 72 3.00 4.16 14.45
N THR A 73 4.11 4.58 13.85
CA THR A 73 4.68 5.92 14.06
C THR A 73 3.89 7.00 13.31
N ASP A 74 4.09 8.25 13.71
CA ASP A 74 3.44 9.38 13.03
C ASP A 74 3.91 9.53 11.58
N GLU A 75 5.16 9.16 11.27
CA GLU A 75 5.71 9.16 9.91
C GLU A 75 5.05 8.10 9.03
N GLU A 76 4.74 6.94 9.60
CA GLU A 76 4.01 5.88 8.89
C GLU A 76 2.56 6.30 8.65
N ILE A 77 1.90 6.94 9.62
CA ILE A 77 0.55 7.49 9.45
C ILE A 77 0.55 8.61 8.41
N GLU A 78 1.55 9.48 8.43
CA GLU A 78 1.74 10.52 7.40
C GLU A 78 1.84 9.90 5.99
N SER A 79 2.60 8.82 5.85
CA SER A 79 2.73 8.08 4.58
C SER A 79 1.39 7.51 4.12
N LEU A 80 0.57 6.98 5.04
CA LEU A 80 -0.77 6.50 4.76
C LEU A 80 -1.71 7.64 4.33
N VAL A 81 -1.71 8.77 5.04
CA VAL A 81 -2.52 9.96 4.69
C VAL A 81 -2.12 10.53 3.34
N LYS A 82 -0.83 10.61 3.05
CA LYS A 82 -0.32 10.98 1.71
C LYS A 82 -0.75 9.98 0.64
N ARG A 83 -0.87 8.69 0.96
CA ARG A 83 -1.37 7.69 0.04
C ARG A 83 -2.84 7.92 -0.30
N PHE A 84 -3.69 8.28 0.66
CA PHE A 84 -5.08 8.67 0.38
C PHE A 84 -5.13 9.85 -0.59
N ARG A 85 -4.31 10.87 -0.34
CA ARG A 85 -4.15 12.02 -1.24
C ARG A 85 -3.76 11.61 -2.66
N LYS A 86 -2.74 10.76 -2.80
CA LYS A 86 -2.27 10.26 -4.09
C LYS A 86 -3.37 9.53 -4.87
N VAL A 87 -4.18 8.72 -4.17
CA VAL A 87 -5.32 8.03 -4.77
C VAL A 87 -6.37 9.03 -5.26
N ALA A 88 -6.70 10.05 -4.46
CA ALA A 88 -7.63 11.10 -4.87
C ALA A 88 -7.17 11.84 -6.13
N HIS A 89 -5.87 12.17 -6.25
CA HIS A 89 -5.34 12.88 -7.42
C HIS A 89 -5.19 12.01 -8.67
N GLN A 90 -4.79 10.74 -8.50
CA GLN A 90 -4.43 9.90 -9.64
C GLN A 90 -5.60 9.12 -10.24
N THR A 91 -6.42 8.53 -9.39
CA THR A 91 -7.43 7.57 -9.83
C THR A 91 -8.84 7.92 -9.36
N HIS A 92 -8.99 8.69 -8.29
CA HIS A 92 -10.23 8.90 -7.54
C HIS A 92 -10.92 7.59 -7.11
N ASP A 93 -10.23 6.45 -7.23
CA ASP A 93 -10.78 5.11 -7.01
C ASP A 93 -10.27 4.53 -5.69
N PHE A 94 -10.92 4.92 -4.61
CA PHE A 94 -10.62 4.41 -3.28
C PHE A 94 -10.99 2.92 -3.09
N ALA A 95 -11.73 2.32 -4.03
CA ALA A 95 -12.09 0.90 -3.97
C ALA A 95 -10.85 -0.02 -3.96
N ARG A 96 -9.75 0.40 -4.61
CA ARG A 96 -8.45 -0.29 -4.56
C ARG A 96 -7.86 -0.35 -3.15
N MET A 97 -8.29 0.56 -2.28
CA MET A 97 -7.93 0.61 -0.86
C MET A 97 -8.99 -0.04 0.03
N LYS A 98 -9.96 -0.78 -0.54
CA LYS A 98 -11.12 -1.37 0.14
C LYS A 98 -12.02 -0.33 0.83
N ILE A 99 -12.02 0.89 0.33
CA ILE A 99 -12.81 2.00 0.84
C ILE A 99 -13.93 2.28 -0.17
N TYR A 100 -15.18 2.19 0.28
CA TYR A 100 -16.37 2.32 -0.54
C TYR A 100 -17.34 3.37 0.04
N PRO A 101 -16.91 4.63 0.23
CA PRO A 101 -17.79 5.64 0.78
C PRO A 101 -18.98 5.86 -0.17
N THR A 102 -20.15 6.03 0.42
CA THR A 102 -21.38 6.32 -0.34
C THR A 102 -21.83 7.74 -0.02
N THR A 103 -21.66 8.64 -0.97
CA THR A 103 -22.27 9.97 -0.91
C THR A 103 -23.59 9.92 -1.67
N PRO A 104 -24.71 10.35 -1.10
CA PRO A 104 -25.97 10.41 -1.84
C PRO A 104 -25.81 11.21 -3.13
N GLY A 105 -26.14 10.62 -4.25
CA GLY A 105 -26.04 11.24 -5.58
C GLY A 105 -24.69 11.05 -6.29
N ASP A 106 -23.75 10.30 -5.75
CA ASP A 106 -22.54 9.88 -6.45
C ASP A 106 -22.73 8.47 -7.05
N PRO A 107 -23.02 8.34 -8.32
CA PRO A 107 -23.28 7.04 -8.96
C PRO A 107 -21.98 6.34 -9.37
N GLY A 108 -21.11 6.00 -8.41
CA GLY A 108 -19.91 5.21 -8.67
C GLY A 108 -18.83 5.93 -9.49
N GLY A 109 -18.77 7.26 -9.41
CA GLY A 109 -17.72 8.12 -9.99
C GLY A 109 -16.71 8.59 -8.93
N PRO A 110 -15.92 9.61 -9.24
CA PRO A 110 -15.04 10.24 -8.26
C PRO A 110 -15.87 10.77 -7.09
N TYR A 111 -15.51 10.36 -5.89
CA TYR A 111 -16.21 10.77 -4.69
C TYR A 111 -16.09 12.29 -4.49
N LYS A 112 -17.23 12.98 -4.34
CA LYS A 112 -17.25 14.40 -4.01
C LYS A 112 -16.91 14.68 -2.57
N GLN A 113 -17.26 13.73 -1.69
CA GLN A 113 -17.01 13.84 -0.26
C GLN A 113 -16.51 12.53 0.28
N ILE A 114 -15.39 12.57 1.01
CA ILE A 114 -14.88 11.45 1.77
C ILE A 114 -14.14 11.96 3.01
N MET A 115 -14.37 11.33 4.14
CA MET A 115 -13.67 11.54 5.39
C MET A 115 -13.13 10.21 5.87
N ILE A 116 -11.81 10.08 5.96
CA ILE A 116 -11.15 8.87 6.43
C ILE A 116 -10.48 9.18 7.76
N TYR A 117 -10.87 8.46 8.80
CA TYR A 117 -10.25 8.54 10.12
C TYR A 117 -9.29 7.36 10.31
N VAL A 118 -8.12 7.61 10.88
CA VAL A 118 -7.10 6.61 11.18
C VAL A 118 -6.95 6.45 12.68
N PHE A 119 -7.05 5.21 13.15
CA PHE A 119 -6.91 4.82 14.56
C PHE A 119 -5.80 3.79 14.71
N ASP A 120 -5.26 3.61 15.90
CA ASP A 120 -4.33 2.53 16.26
C ASP A 120 -4.95 1.50 17.22
N ASP A 121 -6.27 1.56 17.38
CA ASP A 121 -7.05 0.59 18.13
C ASP A 121 -8.33 0.26 17.35
N HIS A 122 -8.49 -1.02 17.01
CA HIS A 122 -9.62 -1.52 16.24
C HIS A 122 -10.99 -1.22 16.88
N GLY A 123 -11.06 -1.10 18.22
CA GLY A 123 -12.30 -0.79 18.92
C GLY A 123 -12.95 0.53 18.47
N TRP A 124 -12.16 1.49 18.00
CA TRP A 124 -12.66 2.77 17.50
C TRP A 124 -13.23 2.69 16.08
N THR A 125 -12.94 1.61 15.37
CA THR A 125 -13.45 1.40 14.01
C THR A 125 -14.71 0.54 13.96
N ASP A 126 -15.28 0.23 15.11
CA ASP A 126 -16.53 -0.54 15.23
C ASP A 126 -17.72 0.27 14.71
N PRO A 127 -18.65 -0.34 13.93
CA PRO A 127 -19.83 0.33 13.42
C PRO A 127 -20.73 0.96 14.50
N GLU A 128 -20.84 0.34 15.69
CA GLU A 128 -21.65 0.88 16.77
C GLU A 128 -21.03 2.14 17.38
N VAL A 129 -19.68 2.16 17.49
CA VAL A 129 -18.93 3.32 17.99
C VAL A 129 -19.03 4.48 17.00
N LEU A 130 -18.85 4.19 15.71
CA LEU A 130 -19.03 5.20 14.68
C LEU A 130 -20.46 5.76 14.68
N ALA A 131 -21.49 4.92 14.82
CA ALA A 131 -22.88 5.35 14.88
C ALA A 131 -23.14 6.28 16.07
N LYS A 132 -22.61 5.99 17.25
CA LYS A 132 -22.70 6.87 18.44
C LYS A 132 -21.99 8.19 18.22
N TYR A 133 -20.78 8.15 17.65
CA TYR A 133 -20.05 9.36 17.28
C TYR A 133 -20.86 10.24 16.33
N MET A 134 -21.43 9.64 15.27
CA MET A 134 -22.25 10.35 14.29
C MET A 134 -23.56 10.91 14.89
N ALA A 135 -24.15 10.22 15.86
CA ALA A 135 -25.31 10.68 16.59
C ALA A 135 -25.05 11.84 17.56
N GLY A 136 -23.78 12.20 17.75
CA GLY A 136 -23.43 13.30 18.66
C GLY A 136 -23.38 12.88 20.14
N ASP A 137 -23.17 11.60 20.44
CA ASP A 137 -23.07 11.10 21.82
C ASP A 137 -21.88 11.75 22.54
N ALA A 138 -22.17 12.60 23.50
CA ALA A 138 -21.17 13.37 24.25
C ALA A 138 -20.16 12.48 25.00
N ALA A 139 -20.55 11.28 25.39
CA ALA A 139 -19.67 10.32 26.04
C ALA A 139 -18.60 9.76 25.08
N VAL A 140 -18.95 9.66 23.80
CA VAL A 140 -18.07 9.06 22.77
C VAL A 140 -17.24 10.11 22.05
N ILE A 141 -17.79 11.29 21.73
CA ILE A 141 -17.16 12.31 20.89
C ILE A 141 -15.74 12.66 21.32
N LYS A 142 -15.57 12.92 22.62
CA LYS A 142 -14.28 13.38 23.17
C LYS A 142 -13.21 12.30 23.07
N ASP A 143 -13.56 11.07 23.44
CA ASP A 143 -12.61 9.96 23.44
C ASP A 143 -12.33 9.47 22.03
N TYR A 144 -13.33 9.49 21.14
CA TYR A 144 -13.18 9.21 19.72
C TYR A 144 -12.19 10.18 19.05
N ALA A 145 -12.36 11.48 19.29
CA ALA A 145 -11.44 12.48 18.76
C ALA A 145 -10.02 12.28 19.32
N ARG A 146 -9.89 11.99 20.63
CA ARG A 146 -8.58 11.77 21.26
C ARG A 146 -7.86 10.53 20.72
N ALA A 147 -8.61 9.48 20.37
CA ALA A 147 -8.07 8.24 19.83
C ALA A 147 -7.65 8.35 18.36
N MET A 148 -8.09 9.40 17.67
CA MET A 148 -7.78 9.60 16.26
C MET A 148 -6.31 9.96 16.08
N ARG A 149 -5.59 9.16 15.29
CA ARG A 149 -4.17 9.32 14.99
C ARG A 149 -3.91 10.16 13.74
N GLY A 150 -4.87 10.19 12.82
CA GLY A 150 -4.77 10.98 11.62
C GLY A 150 -6.08 10.99 10.83
N TYR A 151 -6.14 11.84 9.83
CA TYR A 151 -7.31 11.94 8.97
C TYR A 151 -6.96 12.37 7.55
N TYR A 152 -7.86 12.03 6.63
CA TYR A 152 -7.92 12.58 5.27
C TYR A 152 -9.35 13.05 5.01
N ARG A 153 -9.51 14.26 4.49
CA ARG A 153 -10.79 14.84 4.11
C ARG A 153 -10.73 15.34 2.68
N LEU A 154 -11.71 14.96 1.90
CA LEU A 154 -12.02 15.54 0.60
C LEU A 154 -13.46 16.06 0.65
N GLN A 155 -13.67 17.29 0.23
CA GLN A 155 -14.98 17.90 0.10
C GLN A 155 -15.03 18.69 -1.21
N ASP A 156 -15.78 18.19 -2.17
CA ASP A 156 -15.80 18.64 -3.55
C ASP A 156 -14.40 18.58 -4.20
N GLN A 157 -13.69 19.69 -4.24
CA GLN A 157 -12.31 19.77 -4.74
C GLN A 157 -11.30 20.12 -3.65
N ASP A 158 -11.76 20.50 -2.48
CA ASP A 158 -10.89 20.86 -1.37
C ASP A 158 -10.48 19.60 -0.59
N GLU A 159 -9.17 19.45 -0.40
CA GLU A 159 -8.60 18.35 0.37
C GLU A 159 -7.79 18.85 1.56
N GLU A 160 -7.79 18.06 2.61
CA GLU A 160 -7.01 18.32 3.81
C GLU A 160 -6.62 16.99 4.46
N GLY A 161 -5.40 16.90 4.94
CA GLY A 161 -4.94 15.75 5.70
C GLY A 161 -4.03 16.16 6.84
N GLY A 162 -4.07 15.40 7.94
CA GLY A 162 -3.30 15.72 9.13
C GLY A 162 -3.03 14.52 10.03
N ILE A 163 -2.12 14.73 10.95
CA ILE A 163 -1.81 13.83 12.08
C ILE A 163 -2.46 14.40 13.31
N GLY A 164 -3.27 13.61 13.98
CA GLY A 164 -4.11 14.02 15.11
C GLY A 164 -5.59 14.10 14.75
N PRO A 165 -6.42 14.61 15.65
CA PRO A 165 -7.87 14.64 15.51
C PRO A 165 -8.37 15.71 14.54
N ILE A 166 -9.56 15.45 13.99
CA ILE A 166 -10.44 16.44 13.38
C ILE A 166 -11.83 16.29 14.00
N LEU A 167 -12.49 17.39 14.33
CA LEU A 167 -13.82 17.36 14.91
C LEU A 167 -14.91 17.15 13.86
N GLN A 168 -16.10 16.74 14.28
CA GLN A 168 -17.25 16.49 13.39
C GLN A 168 -17.62 17.71 12.53
N ASN A 169 -17.47 18.93 13.08
CA ASN A 169 -17.74 20.17 12.37
C ASN A 169 -16.60 20.58 11.41
N GLY A 170 -15.59 19.74 11.24
CA GLY A 170 -14.43 19.99 10.39
C GLY A 170 -13.39 20.92 11.01
N GLN A 171 -13.55 21.31 12.27
CA GLN A 171 -12.52 22.08 12.99
C GLN A 171 -11.33 21.19 13.32
N VAL A 172 -10.14 21.75 13.12
CA VAL A 172 -8.87 21.09 13.44
C VAL A 172 -8.35 21.64 14.75
N PRO A 173 -8.21 20.81 15.79
CA PRO A 173 -7.62 21.23 17.06
C PRO A 173 -6.16 21.68 16.92
N ASN A 174 -5.69 22.48 17.89
CA ASN A 174 -4.32 23.03 17.85
C ASN A 174 -3.20 21.98 18.00
N ASP A 175 -3.52 20.82 18.53
CA ASP A 175 -2.62 19.68 18.69
C ASP A 175 -2.53 18.79 17.43
N THR A 176 -3.28 19.13 16.39
CA THR A 176 -3.25 18.44 15.11
C THR A 176 -2.24 19.08 14.18
N ARG A 177 -1.33 18.28 13.65
CA ARG A 177 -0.35 18.69 12.62
C ARG A 177 -0.97 18.54 11.24
N ILE A 178 -1.32 19.65 10.59
CA ILE A 178 -1.79 19.65 9.21
C ILE A 178 -0.62 19.32 8.28
N LEU A 179 -0.79 18.31 7.44
CA LEU A 179 0.20 17.88 6.44
C LEU A 179 0.03 18.64 5.12
N PHE A 180 -1.22 18.82 4.72
CA PHE A 180 -1.58 19.56 3.52
C PHE A 180 -3.01 20.08 3.60
N LYS A 181 -3.24 21.18 2.88
CA LYS A 181 -4.56 21.74 2.61
C LYS A 181 -4.49 22.39 1.24
N SER A 182 -5.19 21.82 0.26
CA SER A 182 -5.06 22.19 -1.16
C SER A 182 -6.30 21.77 -1.93
N ARG A 183 -6.28 22.01 -3.24
CA ARG A 183 -7.28 21.48 -4.17
C ARG A 183 -6.76 20.23 -4.85
N VAL A 184 -7.65 19.26 -5.11
CA VAL A 184 -7.31 18.03 -5.84
C VAL A 184 -6.80 18.32 -7.26
N THR A 185 -7.16 19.45 -7.85
CA THR A 185 -6.67 19.91 -9.16
C THR A 185 -5.23 20.43 -9.12
N ASP A 186 -4.71 20.74 -7.93
CA ASP A 186 -3.34 21.22 -7.80
C ASP A 186 -2.36 20.05 -8.01
N PRO A 187 -1.22 20.28 -8.70
CA PRO A 187 -0.23 19.24 -8.88
C PRO A 187 0.31 18.77 -7.53
N LEU A 188 0.48 17.47 -7.38
CA LEU A 188 1.14 16.93 -6.19
C LEU A 188 2.56 17.50 -6.10
N PRO A 189 3.05 17.87 -4.90
CA PRO A 189 4.45 18.21 -4.72
C PRO A 189 5.29 17.06 -5.27
N VAL A 190 6.24 17.38 -6.14
CA VAL A 190 7.24 16.41 -6.59
C VAL A 190 8.04 16.04 -5.34
N GLU A 191 7.73 14.89 -4.75
CA GLU A 191 8.64 14.30 -3.77
C GLU A 191 9.95 14.13 -4.55
N ALA A 192 11.00 14.83 -4.12
CA ALA A 192 12.32 14.61 -4.65
C ALA A 192 12.59 13.11 -4.46
N GLU A 193 12.44 12.35 -5.54
CA GLU A 193 12.96 10.99 -5.58
C GLU A 193 14.42 11.17 -5.22
N ALA A 194 14.78 10.70 -4.03
CA ALA A 194 16.16 10.65 -3.63
C ALA A 194 16.84 9.81 -4.70
N GLU A 195 17.48 10.49 -5.64
CA GLU A 195 18.42 9.91 -6.57
C GLU A 195 19.48 9.22 -5.71
N GLN A 196 19.23 7.95 -5.42
CA GLN A 196 20.33 7.06 -5.11
C GLN A 196 21.11 6.89 -6.42
N GLY A 197 21.85 7.93 -6.73
CA GLY A 197 22.84 7.93 -7.77
C GLY A 197 23.80 6.79 -7.51
N ILE A 198 23.64 5.73 -8.27
CA ILE A 198 24.68 4.75 -8.48
C ILE A 198 25.80 5.51 -9.19
N SER A 199 26.73 6.02 -8.43
CA SER A 199 27.99 6.53 -8.95
C SER A 199 28.78 5.36 -9.51
N ILE A 200 28.62 5.11 -10.80
CA ILE A 200 29.53 4.25 -11.55
C ILE A 200 30.77 5.09 -11.83
N SER A 201 31.81 4.94 -11.02
CA SER A 201 33.14 5.43 -11.33
C SER A 201 33.67 4.71 -12.58
N PRO A 202 34.07 5.42 -13.63
CA PRO A 202 34.79 4.79 -14.74
C PRO A 202 36.23 4.47 -14.31
N LEU A 203 36.64 3.24 -14.58
CA LEU A 203 38.05 2.80 -14.53
C LEU A 203 38.79 3.35 -15.73
#